data_46d2135e230154f5438f8fa09a494c0a
#
_entry.id   46d2135e230154f5438f8fa09a494c0a
#
_cell.length_a   1.000
_cell.length_b   1.000
_cell.length_c   1.000
_cell.angle_alpha   90.00
_cell.angle_beta   90.00
_cell.angle_gamma   90.00
#
_symmetry.space_group_name_H-M   'P 1'
#
loop_
_entity.id
_entity.type
_entity.pdbx_description
1 polymer ?
#
loop_
_entity_poly.entity_id
_entity_poly.type
_entity_poly.pdbx_seq_one_letter_code
_entity_poly.pdbx_strand_id
1 'polypeptide(L)'
;MSKGRFGIYGGQYIAETLMNELINLEEKYEFYKKDKEFNEELNKLLNEYAGRPSLLYYAEKMSKDLGGAKIYLKREDLNHTGSHKINNVLGQALLAKKLGKTRIIAETGAGQHGVATATAAALLGLKCEIFMGKEDTDRQALNVYRMKLLGAKVHSVTSGTMTLKDAVNETMREWVSRISDTHYVLGSVMGPHPFPTIVRDFQSVISKE
;
A
#
# COMPACT_ATOMS: atom_id res chain seq x y z
N MET A 1 9.13 15.48 -19.54
CA MET A 1 8.21 14.31 -19.62
C MET A 1 6.87 14.76 -19.09
N SER A 2 5.76 14.35 -19.71
CA SER A 2 4.44 14.64 -19.17
C SER A 2 4.26 13.98 -17.80
N LYS A 3 3.59 14.66 -16.88
CA LYS A 3 3.32 14.18 -15.51
C LYS A 3 2.69 12.78 -15.52
N GLY A 4 3.17 11.87 -14.69
CA GLY A 4 2.65 10.49 -14.62
C GLY A 4 3.01 9.57 -15.79
N ARG A 5 3.96 9.94 -16.64
CA ARG A 5 4.45 9.09 -17.72
C ARG A 5 5.84 8.53 -17.42
N PHE A 6 6.02 7.25 -17.75
CA PHE A 6 7.25 6.48 -17.59
C PHE A 6 7.58 5.83 -18.94
N GLY A 7 8.17 6.60 -19.88
CA GLY A 7 8.30 6.21 -21.26
C GLY A 7 6.93 6.10 -21.94
N ILE A 8 6.64 4.94 -22.53
CA ILE A 8 5.34 4.65 -23.16
C ILE A 8 4.23 4.28 -22.17
N TYR A 9 4.59 4.02 -20.91
CA TYR A 9 3.67 3.59 -19.84
C TYR A 9 3.17 4.77 -19.00
N GLY A 10 2.13 4.49 -18.19
CA GLY A 10 1.56 5.46 -17.27
C GLY A 10 0.45 6.33 -17.90
N GLY A 11 0.17 7.42 -17.25
CA GLY A 11 -0.93 8.33 -17.59
C GLY A 11 -2.08 8.24 -16.59
N GLN A 12 -3.15 8.95 -16.88
CA GLN A 12 -4.29 9.13 -15.97
C GLN A 12 -5.58 8.60 -16.64
N TYR A 13 -5.59 7.27 -16.88
CA TYR A 13 -6.72 6.58 -17.53
C TYR A 13 -7.60 5.93 -16.48
N ILE A 14 -8.80 6.45 -16.30
CA ILE A 14 -9.77 5.96 -15.32
C ILE A 14 -11.18 6.40 -15.77
N ALA A 15 -12.21 5.80 -15.15
CA ALA A 15 -13.58 6.25 -15.35
C ALA A 15 -13.74 7.73 -14.99
N GLU A 16 -14.51 8.48 -15.81
CA GLU A 16 -14.70 9.92 -15.65
C GLU A 16 -15.19 10.30 -14.25
N THR A 17 -16.01 9.48 -13.66
CA THR A 17 -16.54 9.66 -12.30
C THR A 17 -15.47 9.74 -11.21
N LEU A 18 -14.29 9.18 -11.46
CA LEU A 18 -13.14 9.21 -10.53
C LEU A 18 -12.10 10.28 -10.88
N MET A 19 -12.21 10.94 -12.03
CA MET A 19 -11.18 11.86 -12.51
C MET A 19 -10.95 13.04 -11.56
N ASN A 20 -12.03 13.65 -11.07
CA ASN A 20 -11.92 14.78 -10.14
C ASN A 20 -11.22 14.40 -8.83
N GLU A 21 -11.46 13.17 -8.32
CA GLU A 21 -10.78 12.69 -7.12
C GLU A 21 -9.29 12.47 -7.38
N LEU A 22 -8.91 11.97 -8.56
CA LEU A 22 -7.49 11.80 -8.90
C LEU A 22 -6.77 13.15 -9.05
N ILE A 23 -7.42 14.15 -9.65
CA ILE A 23 -6.85 15.50 -9.76
C ILE A 23 -6.65 16.09 -8.35
N ASN A 24 -7.65 16.01 -7.49
CA ASN A 24 -7.55 16.46 -6.10
C ASN A 24 -6.47 15.69 -5.33
N LEU A 25 -6.39 14.35 -5.49
CA LEU A 25 -5.36 13.53 -4.86
C LEU A 25 -3.96 13.94 -5.32
N GLU A 26 -3.76 14.21 -6.61
CA GLU A 26 -2.49 14.68 -7.16
C GLU A 26 -2.06 16.01 -6.54
N GLU A 27 -2.96 17.02 -6.54
CA GLU A 27 -2.68 18.34 -5.97
C GLU A 27 -2.33 18.26 -4.48
N LYS A 28 -3.12 17.52 -3.73
CA LYS A 28 -2.90 17.32 -2.29
C LYS A 28 -1.62 16.54 -2.01
N TYR A 29 -1.33 15.50 -2.79
CA TYR A 29 -0.08 14.75 -2.65
C TYR A 29 1.15 15.64 -2.91
N GLU A 30 1.14 16.45 -3.96
CA GLU A 30 2.22 17.37 -4.27
C GLU A 30 2.42 18.46 -3.19
N PHE A 31 1.35 18.84 -2.49
CA PHE A 31 1.43 19.69 -1.31
C PHE A 31 2.08 18.95 -0.12
N TYR A 32 1.48 17.82 0.31
CA TYR A 32 1.95 17.09 1.49
C TYR A 32 3.33 16.48 1.32
N LYS A 33 3.73 16.12 0.12
CA LYS A 33 5.10 15.68 -0.19
C LYS A 33 6.17 16.69 0.25
N LYS A 34 5.86 17.99 0.26
CA LYS A 34 6.74 19.07 0.65
C LYS A 34 6.45 19.61 2.04
N ASP A 35 5.33 19.24 2.62
CA ASP A 35 4.91 19.71 3.93
C ASP A 35 5.79 19.11 5.03
N LYS A 36 6.33 19.98 5.88
CA LYS A 36 7.28 19.59 6.92
C LYS A 36 6.62 18.74 8.00
N GLU A 37 5.44 19.14 8.44
CA GLU A 37 4.69 18.43 9.51
C GLU A 37 4.31 17.02 9.06
N PHE A 38 3.80 16.89 7.84
CA PHE A 38 3.48 15.57 7.26
C PHE A 38 4.71 14.65 7.21
N ASN A 39 5.84 15.18 6.74
CA ASN A 39 7.07 14.38 6.62
C ASN A 39 7.65 14.00 7.98
N GLU A 40 7.58 14.88 8.99
CA GLU A 40 7.99 14.57 10.37
C GLU A 40 7.10 13.48 10.98
N GLU A 41 5.77 13.58 10.83
CA GLU A 41 4.83 12.58 11.29
C GLU A 41 5.04 11.22 10.59
N LEU A 42 5.22 11.23 9.27
CA LEU A 42 5.52 10.01 8.51
C LEU A 42 6.85 9.38 8.94
N ASN A 43 7.91 10.17 9.09
CA ASN A 43 9.21 9.68 9.54
C ASN A 43 9.13 9.09 10.95
N LYS A 44 8.38 9.70 11.85
CA LYS A 44 8.12 9.14 13.18
C LYS A 44 7.43 7.78 13.08
N LEU A 45 6.39 7.65 12.26
CA LEU A 45 5.70 6.38 12.04
C LEU A 45 6.64 5.31 11.43
N LEU A 46 7.47 5.69 10.47
CA LEU A 46 8.42 4.77 9.86
C LEU A 46 9.48 4.28 10.86
N ASN A 47 10.01 5.16 11.70
CA ASN A 47 11.07 4.81 12.65
C ASN A 47 10.52 4.10 13.89
N GLU A 48 9.50 4.67 14.54
CA GLU A 48 9.04 4.19 15.84
C GLU A 48 8.02 3.03 15.73
N TYR A 49 7.25 2.98 14.64
CA TYR A 49 6.21 1.98 14.46
C TYR A 49 6.56 0.90 13.44
N ALA A 50 7.06 1.27 12.26
CA ALA A 50 7.49 0.28 11.27
C ALA A 50 8.83 -0.39 11.60
N GLY A 51 9.67 0.22 12.44
CA GLY A 51 10.95 -0.33 12.87
C GLY A 51 12.09 -0.05 11.90
N ARG A 52 12.01 1.08 11.17
CA ARG A 52 13.10 1.51 10.27
C ARG A 52 14.24 2.20 11.03
N PRO A 53 15.48 2.23 10.46
CA PRO A 53 15.90 1.65 9.17
C PRO A 53 15.96 0.12 9.19
N SER A 54 15.64 -0.53 8.06
CA SER A 54 15.89 -1.96 7.90
C SER A 54 17.36 -2.20 7.58
N LEU A 55 17.96 -3.22 8.22
CA LEU A 55 19.37 -3.50 8.06
C LEU A 55 19.67 -4.26 6.76
N LEU A 56 20.90 -4.09 6.28
CA LEU A 56 21.46 -4.86 5.19
C LEU A 56 22.27 -6.01 5.77
N TYR A 57 21.79 -7.25 5.65
CA TYR A 57 22.41 -8.45 6.18
C TYR A 57 23.25 -9.15 5.13
N TYR A 58 24.54 -9.39 5.42
CA TYR A 58 25.40 -10.21 4.57
C TYR A 58 25.10 -11.70 4.79
N ALA A 59 24.56 -12.35 3.75
CA ALA A 59 24.27 -13.78 3.75
C ALA A 59 25.53 -14.58 3.40
N GLU A 60 26.48 -14.64 4.35
CA GLU A 60 27.84 -15.19 4.14
C GLU A 60 27.81 -16.65 3.68
N LYS A 61 27.05 -17.50 4.37
CA LYS A 61 26.94 -18.90 4.01
C LYS A 61 26.38 -19.10 2.60
N MET A 62 25.28 -18.41 2.28
CA MET A 62 24.66 -18.45 0.95
C MET A 62 25.63 -17.98 -0.13
N SER A 63 26.39 -16.90 0.12
CA SER A 63 27.40 -16.38 -0.80
C SER A 63 28.52 -17.40 -1.07
N LYS A 64 28.98 -18.10 -0.04
CA LYS A 64 30.00 -19.15 -0.15
C LYS A 64 29.47 -20.39 -0.88
N ASP A 65 28.28 -20.86 -0.51
CA ASP A 65 27.68 -22.07 -1.09
C ASP A 65 27.40 -21.92 -2.59
N LEU A 66 27.03 -20.71 -3.03
CA LEU A 66 26.74 -20.42 -4.43
C LEU A 66 27.97 -20.02 -5.26
N GLY A 67 29.10 -19.70 -4.62
CA GLY A 67 30.38 -19.46 -5.30
C GLY A 67 30.38 -18.31 -6.32
N GLY A 68 29.70 -17.19 -6.01
CA GLY A 68 29.58 -16.07 -6.95
C GLY A 68 29.67 -14.71 -6.26
N ALA A 69 28.75 -13.82 -6.57
CA ALA A 69 28.66 -12.49 -5.96
C ALA A 69 28.35 -12.57 -4.46
N LYS A 70 28.79 -11.56 -3.72
CA LYS A 70 28.37 -11.39 -2.32
C LYS A 70 26.88 -11.06 -2.26
N ILE A 71 26.11 -11.84 -1.51
CA ILE A 71 24.65 -11.69 -1.38
C ILE A 71 24.33 -10.93 -0.11
N TYR A 72 23.63 -9.84 -0.25
CA TYR A 72 23.10 -9.03 0.85
C TYR A 72 21.58 -9.02 0.82
N LEU A 73 20.96 -9.14 1.98
CA LEU A 73 19.51 -9.11 2.16
C LEU A 73 19.13 -7.78 2.82
N LYS A 74 18.34 -6.97 2.12
CA LYS A 74 17.67 -5.81 2.73
C LYS A 74 16.45 -6.33 3.50
N ARG A 75 16.53 -6.30 4.84
CA ARG A 75 15.66 -7.06 5.75
C ARG A 75 14.30 -6.39 5.98
N GLU A 76 13.55 -6.15 4.91
CA GLU A 76 12.17 -5.62 4.98
C GLU A 76 11.16 -6.61 5.64
N ASP A 77 11.54 -7.86 5.77
CA ASP A 77 10.81 -8.89 6.51
C ASP A 77 10.82 -8.65 8.03
N LEU A 78 11.74 -7.86 8.55
CA LEU A 78 11.82 -7.49 9.96
C LEU A 78 11.00 -6.24 10.31
N ASN A 79 10.47 -5.53 9.32
CA ASN A 79 9.56 -4.44 9.58
C ASN A 79 8.28 -4.94 10.27
N HIS A 80 7.62 -4.06 11.01
CA HIS A 80 6.29 -4.35 11.55
C HIS A 80 5.35 -4.84 10.44
N THR A 81 4.55 -5.87 10.71
CA THR A 81 3.73 -6.66 9.78
C THR A 81 4.48 -7.69 8.93
N GLY A 82 5.81 -7.68 8.89
CA GLY A 82 6.63 -8.71 8.25
C GLY A 82 6.91 -8.50 6.77
N SER A 83 6.74 -7.28 6.23
CA SER A 83 7.06 -6.98 4.83
C SER A 83 7.25 -5.49 4.55
N HIS A 84 7.77 -5.17 3.35
CA HIS A 84 7.91 -3.79 2.85
C HIS A 84 6.59 -3.04 2.66
N LYS A 85 5.45 -3.71 2.70
CA LYS A 85 4.14 -3.09 2.43
C LYS A 85 3.80 -1.98 3.41
N ILE A 86 4.24 -2.10 4.66
CA ILE A 86 3.97 -1.11 5.71
C ILE A 86 4.46 0.30 5.35
N ASN A 87 5.56 0.43 4.61
CA ASN A 87 6.13 1.73 4.22
C ASN A 87 5.13 2.56 3.40
N ASN A 88 4.65 1.97 2.30
CA ASN A 88 3.67 2.61 1.43
C ASN A 88 2.33 2.84 2.16
N VAL A 89 1.90 1.86 2.92
CA VAL A 89 0.59 1.90 3.59
C VAL A 89 0.54 3.00 4.65
N LEU A 90 1.57 3.17 5.47
CA LEU A 90 1.64 4.26 6.45
C LEU A 90 1.56 5.63 5.76
N GLY A 91 2.29 5.81 4.66
CA GLY A 91 2.26 7.05 3.88
C GLY A 91 0.87 7.33 3.30
N GLN A 92 0.23 6.34 2.67
CA GLN A 92 -1.10 6.53 2.09
C GLN A 92 -2.20 6.69 3.15
N ALA A 93 -2.15 5.95 4.25
CA ALA A 93 -3.14 6.07 5.33
C ALA A 93 -3.03 7.43 6.05
N LEU A 94 -1.81 7.91 6.28
CA LEU A 94 -1.58 9.26 6.82
C LEU A 94 -2.09 10.33 5.86
N LEU A 95 -1.79 10.20 4.57
CA LEU A 95 -2.31 11.10 3.52
C LEU A 95 -3.84 11.09 3.51
N ALA A 96 -4.48 9.93 3.54
CA ALA A 96 -5.93 9.79 3.60
C ALA A 96 -6.52 10.55 4.81
N LYS A 97 -5.91 10.41 5.98
CA LYS A 97 -6.32 11.12 7.19
C LYS A 97 -6.19 12.65 7.05
N LYS A 98 -5.08 13.14 6.48
CA LYS A 98 -4.89 14.59 6.20
C LYS A 98 -5.88 15.12 5.15
N LEU A 99 -6.36 14.26 4.25
CA LEU A 99 -7.43 14.57 3.28
C LEU A 99 -8.85 14.53 3.89
N GLY A 100 -8.99 14.23 5.18
CA GLY A 100 -10.28 14.13 5.86
C GLY A 100 -11.06 12.85 5.53
N LYS A 101 -10.42 11.86 4.89
CA LYS A 101 -11.06 10.56 4.66
C LYS A 101 -11.20 9.81 5.97
N THR A 102 -12.34 9.15 6.15
CA THR A 102 -12.66 8.39 7.38
C THR A 102 -12.54 6.89 7.18
N ARG A 103 -12.37 6.46 5.92
CA ARG A 103 -12.31 5.06 5.52
C ARG A 103 -11.20 4.85 4.52
N ILE A 104 -10.50 3.72 4.65
CA ILE A 104 -9.56 3.23 3.64
C ILE A 104 -9.98 1.84 3.17
N ILE A 105 -9.74 1.59 1.89
CA ILE A 105 -9.98 0.28 1.28
C ILE A 105 -8.71 -0.18 0.56
N ALA A 106 -8.54 -1.49 0.44
CA ALA A 106 -7.43 -2.07 -0.32
C ALA A 106 -7.78 -3.45 -0.88
N GLU A 107 -7.15 -3.78 -1.99
CA GLU A 107 -7.07 -5.15 -2.50
C GLU A 107 -5.92 -5.90 -1.84
N THR A 108 -6.01 -7.23 -1.82
CA THR A 108 -4.87 -8.06 -1.46
C THR A 108 -4.98 -9.46 -2.07
N GLY A 109 -3.84 -10.06 -2.45
CA GLY A 109 -3.74 -11.46 -2.87
C GLY A 109 -3.13 -12.30 -1.74
N ALA A 110 -1.81 -12.27 -1.57
CA ALA A 110 -1.12 -13.00 -0.50
C ALA A 110 -1.42 -12.49 0.93
N GLY A 111 -2.19 -11.42 1.09
CA GLY A 111 -2.63 -10.91 2.39
C GLY A 111 -1.72 -9.87 3.03
N GLN A 112 -0.46 -9.75 2.63
CA GLN A 112 0.50 -8.84 3.28
C GLN A 112 0.10 -7.36 3.17
N HIS A 113 -0.39 -6.93 2.00
CA HIS A 113 -0.88 -5.59 1.81
C HIS A 113 -2.14 -5.32 2.65
N GLY A 114 -3.06 -6.27 2.69
CA GLY A 114 -4.26 -6.19 3.52
C GLY A 114 -3.95 -6.08 5.02
N VAL A 115 -3.02 -6.91 5.52
CA VAL A 115 -2.58 -6.84 6.93
C VAL A 115 -1.94 -5.49 7.24
N ALA A 116 -1.05 -4.99 6.37
CA ALA A 116 -0.44 -3.67 6.57
C ALA A 116 -1.50 -2.55 6.56
N THR A 117 -2.48 -2.61 5.65
CA THR A 117 -3.57 -1.62 5.57
C THR A 117 -4.46 -1.66 6.81
N ALA A 118 -4.85 -2.85 7.27
CA ALA A 118 -5.62 -3.01 8.50
C ALA A 118 -4.85 -2.48 9.73
N THR A 119 -3.54 -2.72 9.78
CA THR A 119 -2.65 -2.24 10.86
C THR A 119 -2.60 -0.72 10.89
N ALA A 120 -2.36 -0.06 9.75
CA ALA A 120 -2.30 1.40 9.68
C ALA A 120 -3.68 2.03 9.95
N ALA A 121 -4.77 1.39 9.49
CA ALA A 121 -6.13 1.84 9.78
C ALA A 121 -6.42 1.83 11.29
N ALA A 122 -6.10 0.73 11.98
CA ALA A 122 -6.26 0.62 13.43
C ALA A 122 -5.43 1.68 14.17
N LEU A 123 -4.17 1.90 13.76
CA LEU A 123 -3.30 2.91 14.34
C LEU A 123 -3.84 4.33 14.19
N LEU A 124 -4.37 4.67 13.01
CA LEU A 124 -4.79 6.03 12.68
C LEU A 124 -6.27 6.31 12.94
N GLY A 125 -7.03 5.31 13.43
CA GLY A 125 -8.46 5.42 13.73
C GLY A 125 -9.36 5.50 12.49
N LEU A 126 -8.96 4.85 11.39
CA LEU A 126 -9.71 4.79 10.15
C LEU A 126 -10.51 3.50 10.02
N LYS A 127 -11.70 3.56 9.43
CA LYS A 127 -12.41 2.35 9.01
C LYS A 127 -11.64 1.64 7.90
N CYS A 128 -11.61 0.31 7.92
CA CYS A 128 -10.85 -0.47 6.95
C CYS A 128 -11.69 -1.60 6.35
N GLU A 129 -11.70 -1.66 5.03
CA GLU A 129 -12.30 -2.78 4.29
C GLU A 129 -11.31 -3.33 3.27
N ILE A 130 -11.11 -4.64 3.29
CA ILE A 130 -10.14 -5.34 2.44
C ILE A 130 -10.88 -6.29 1.50
N PHE A 131 -10.56 -6.22 0.22
CA PHE A 131 -11.09 -7.09 -0.81
C PHE A 131 -10.04 -8.14 -1.18
N MET A 132 -10.42 -9.40 -1.12
CA MET A 132 -9.54 -10.53 -1.37
C MET A 132 -10.26 -11.61 -2.14
N GLY A 133 -9.65 -12.19 -3.17
CA GLY A 133 -10.24 -13.27 -3.92
C GLY A 133 -10.58 -14.48 -3.01
N LYS A 134 -11.65 -15.19 -3.31
CA LYS A 134 -12.07 -16.36 -2.49
C LYS A 134 -10.97 -17.42 -2.40
N GLU A 135 -10.30 -17.72 -3.53
CA GLU A 135 -9.16 -18.64 -3.56
C GLU A 135 -8.02 -18.18 -2.65
N ASP A 136 -7.74 -16.87 -2.67
CA ASP A 136 -6.70 -16.29 -1.84
C ASP A 136 -7.11 -16.25 -0.36
N THR A 137 -8.39 -15.99 -0.03
CA THR A 137 -8.88 -16.02 1.35
C THR A 137 -8.72 -17.39 2.00
N ASP A 138 -8.95 -18.46 1.22
CA ASP A 138 -8.82 -19.82 1.71
C ASP A 138 -7.34 -20.21 1.92
N ARG A 139 -6.47 -19.84 0.97
CA ARG A 139 -5.02 -20.11 1.08
C ARG A 139 -4.35 -19.32 2.20
N GLN A 140 -4.82 -18.11 2.49
CA GLN A 140 -4.21 -17.15 3.41
C GLN A 140 -5.07 -16.90 4.65
N ALA A 141 -5.73 -17.92 5.17
CA ALA A 141 -6.66 -17.83 6.31
C ALA A 141 -6.05 -17.13 7.54
N LEU A 142 -4.75 -17.33 7.79
CA LEU A 142 -4.04 -16.66 8.89
C LEU A 142 -3.99 -15.14 8.70
N ASN A 143 -3.71 -14.66 7.48
CA ASN A 143 -3.70 -13.23 7.20
C ASN A 143 -5.12 -12.63 7.26
N VAL A 144 -6.14 -13.39 6.82
CA VAL A 144 -7.55 -13.00 6.99
C VAL A 144 -7.90 -12.84 8.47
N TYR A 145 -7.49 -13.77 9.30
CA TYR A 145 -7.67 -13.69 10.76
C TYR A 145 -6.99 -12.45 11.35
N ARG A 146 -5.73 -12.19 10.97
CA ARG A 146 -4.98 -10.99 11.42
C ARG A 146 -5.70 -9.68 11.04
N MET A 147 -6.18 -9.57 9.80
CA MET A 147 -6.94 -8.40 9.34
C MET A 147 -8.21 -8.18 10.16
N LYS A 148 -8.98 -9.25 10.43
CA LYS A 148 -10.19 -9.20 11.24
C LYS A 148 -9.90 -8.82 12.69
N LEU A 149 -8.83 -9.35 13.28
CA LEU A 149 -8.39 -9.02 14.63
C LEU A 149 -8.04 -7.52 14.77
N LEU A 150 -7.51 -6.92 13.71
CA LEU A 150 -7.21 -5.48 13.63
C LEU A 150 -8.46 -4.62 13.34
N GLY A 151 -9.65 -5.22 13.28
CA GLY A 151 -10.91 -4.50 13.07
C GLY A 151 -11.27 -4.27 11.59
N ALA A 152 -10.51 -4.80 10.65
CA ALA A 152 -10.85 -4.68 9.24
C ALA A 152 -11.96 -5.64 8.84
N LYS A 153 -12.87 -5.17 7.97
CA LYS A 153 -13.85 -6.01 7.30
C LYS A 153 -13.21 -6.61 6.04
N VAL A 154 -13.19 -7.94 5.96
CA VAL A 154 -12.62 -8.66 4.80
C VAL A 154 -13.76 -9.19 3.93
N HIS A 155 -13.77 -8.76 2.66
CA HIS A 155 -14.71 -9.18 1.64
C HIS A 155 -14.08 -10.25 0.76
N SER A 156 -14.70 -11.42 0.73
CA SER A 156 -14.29 -12.51 -0.16
C SER A 156 -14.96 -12.35 -1.53
N VAL A 157 -14.15 -12.08 -2.56
CA VAL A 157 -14.60 -11.84 -3.92
C VAL A 157 -14.73 -13.17 -4.67
N THR A 158 -15.94 -13.48 -5.13
CA THR A 158 -16.28 -14.76 -5.80
C THR A 158 -16.46 -14.63 -7.31
N SER A 159 -16.26 -13.43 -7.87
CA SER A 159 -16.33 -13.20 -9.32
C SER A 159 -15.03 -13.59 -10.02
N GLY A 160 -15.12 -13.86 -11.32
CA GLY A 160 -13.97 -14.15 -12.19
C GLY A 160 -13.17 -15.37 -11.76
N THR A 161 -11.86 -15.23 -11.66
CA THR A 161 -10.93 -16.28 -11.19
C THR A 161 -10.79 -16.33 -9.67
N MET A 162 -11.52 -15.48 -8.95
CA MET A 162 -11.50 -15.39 -7.49
C MET A 162 -10.11 -15.09 -6.89
N THR A 163 -9.29 -14.33 -7.63
CA THR A 163 -7.91 -13.98 -7.27
C THR A 163 -7.69 -12.46 -7.20
N LEU A 164 -6.43 -12.02 -7.05
CA LEU A 164 -6.04 -10.61 -6.91
C LEU A 164 -6.65 -9.69 -7.98
N LYS A 165 -6.73 -10.12 -9.25
CA LYS A 165 -7.32 -9.31 -10.32
C LYS A 165 -8.77 -8.94 -10.02
N ASP A 166 -9.54 -9.89 -9.55
CA ASP A 166 -10.96 -9.71 -9.24
C ASP A 166 -11.15 -8.88 -7.97
N ALA A 167 -10.25 -9.05 -7.00
CA ALA A 167 -10.18 -8.20 -5.82
C ALA A 167 -9.92 -6.72 -6.19
N VAL A 168 -8.99 -6.45 -7.12
CA VAL A 168 -8.75 -5.09 -7.65
C VAL A 168 -10.01 -4.52 -8.28
N ASN A 169 -10.67 -5.28 -9.14
CA ASN A 169 -11.88 -4.83 -9.83
C ASN A 169 -13.00 -4.48 -8.84
N GLU A 170 -13.19 -5.30 -7.81
CA GLU A 170 -14.21 -5.07 -6.79
C GLU A 170 -13.86 -3.86 -5.92
N THR A 171 -12.60 -3.72 -5.52
CA THR A 171 -12.12 -2.54 -4.78
C THR A 171 -12.35 -1.25 -5.56
N MET A 172 -12.12 -1.26 -6.87
CA MET A 172 -12.41 -0.12 -7.75
C MET A 172 -13.90 0.22 -7.79
N ARG A 173 -14.79 -0.77 -7.91
CA ARG A 173 -16.25 -0.55 -7.88
C ARG A 173 -16.70 0.05 -6.56
N GLU A 174 -16.18 -0.50 -5.45
CA GLU A 174 -16.48 0.03 -4.12
C GLU A 174 -15.96 1.47 -3.95
N TRP A 175 -14.78 1.79 -4.47
CA TRP A 175 -14.24 3.14 -4.41
C TRP A 175 -15.12 4.15 -5.15
N VAL A 176 -15.59 3.81 -6.38
CA VAL A 176 -16.54 4.65 -7.14
C VAL A 176 -17.80 4.95 -6.34
N SER A 177 -18.32 3.97 -5.60
CA SER A 177 -19.58 4.12 -4.85
C SER A 177 -19.45 5.03 -3.63
N ARG A 178 -18.24 5.23 -3.08
CA ARG A 178 -18.00 5.97 -1.84
C ARG A 178 -16.75 6.84 -1.88
N ILE A 179 -16.57 7.51 -2.99
CA ILE A 179 -15.37 8.31 -3.26
C ILE A 179 -15.16 9.48 -2.26
N SER A 180 -16.23 10.04 -1.72
CA SER A 180 -16.18 11.23 -0.85
C SER A 180 -15.48 10.96 0.49
N ASP A 181 -15.73 9.82 1.11
CA ASP A 181 -15.23 9.47 2.46
C ASP A 181 -14.10 8.43 2.45
N THR A 182 -13.77 7.87 1.29
CA THR A 182 -12.92 6.70 1.13
C THR A 182 -11.66 7.00 0.32
N HIS A 183 -10.50 6.54 0.81
CA HIS A 183 -9.26 6.49 0.03
C HIS A 183 -8.91 5.04 -0.32
N TYR A 184 -8.55 4.81 -1.58
CA TYR A 184 -8.05 3.52 -2.04
C TYR A 184 -6.54 3.43 -1.82
N VAL A 185 -6.10 2.56 -0.92
CA VAL A 185 -4.68 2.33 -0.63
C VAL A 185 -4.14 1.28 -1.60
N LEU A 186 -3.55 1.72 -2.71
CA LEU A 186 -2.96 0.82 -3.71
C LEU A 186 -1.65 0.19 -3.20
N GLY A 187 -1.51 -1.13 -3.37
CA GLY A 187 -0.38 -1.90 -2.86
C GLY A 187 0.84 -2.00 -3.77
N SER A 188 0.74 -1.50 -5.01
CA SER A 188 1.79 -1.59 -6.03
C SER A 188 1.77 -0.38 -6.96
N VAL A 189 2.79 -0.27 -7.84
CA VAL A 189 2.91 0.82 -8.82
C VAL A 189 1.98 0.61 -10.03
N MET A 190 0.71 0.34 -9.75
CA MET A 190 -0.35 0.16 -10.73
C MET A 190 -1.38 1.29 -10.65
N GLY A 191 -2.35 1.27 -11.55
CA GLY A 191 -3.44 2.24 -11.58
C GLY A 191 -3.06 3.56 -12.26
N PRO A 192 -4.00 4.51 -12.27
CA PRO A 192 -3.80 5.82 -12.90
C PRO A 192 -2.87 6.70 -12.06
N HIS A 193 -2.20 7.66 -12.72
CA HIS A 193 -1.51 8.73 -12.00
C HIS A 193 -2.52 9.47 -11.08
N PRO A 194 -2.16 9.78 -9.79
CA PRO A 194 -0.83 9.81 -9.18
C PRO A 194 -0.40 8.52 -8.44
N PHE A 195 -1.20 7.47 -8.40
CA PHE A 195 -0.91 6.28 -7.59
C PHE A 195 0.48 5.67 -7.82
N PRO A 196 0.96 5.43 -9.07
CA PRO A 196 2.31 4.88 -9.25
C PRO A 196 3.41 5.76 -8.66
N THR A 197 3.24 7.08 -8.71
CA THR A 197 4.17 8.04 -8.12
C THR A 197 4.13 7.99 -6.59
N ILE A 198 2.94 7.99 -6.00
CA ILE A 198 2.73 7.90 -4.54
C ILE A 198 3.37 6.64 -3.97
N VAL A 199 3.07 5.48 -4.58
CA VAL A 199 3.60 4.18 -4.13
C VAL A 199 5.11 4.13 -4.26
N ARG A 200 5.66 4.55 -5.41
CA ARG A 200 7.12 4.64 -5.61
C ARG A 200 7.79 5.51 -4.55
N ASP A 201 7.24 6.69 -4.32
CA ASP A 201 7.87 7.66 -3.43
C ASP A 201 7.87 7.17 -1.97
N PHE A 202 6.77 6.59 -1.48
CA PHE A 202 6.72 6.01 -0.14
C PHE A 202 7.57 4.74 0.01
N GLN A 203 7.69 3.92 -1.04
CA GLN A 203 8.57 2.75 -1.03
C GLN A 203 10.05 3.13 -1.18
N SER A 204 10.36 4.31 -1.70
CA SER A 204 11.75 4.74 -1.94
C SER A 204 12.59 4.86 -0.68
N VAL A 205 11.98 4.86 0.51
CA VAL A 205 12.68 4.81 1.78
C VAL A 205 13.64 3.61 1.87
N ILE A 206 13.28 2.47 1.26
CA ILE A 206 14.09 1.25 1.22
C ILE A 206 15.47 1.49 0.62
N SER A 207 15.55 2.33 -0.41
CA SER A 207 16.79 2.61 -1.16
C SER A 207 17.52 3.87 -0.70
N LYS A 208 16.92 4.65 0.20
CA LYS A 208 17.52 5.87 0.75
C LYS A 208 18.33 5.64 2.02
N GLU A 209 18.17 4.51 2.64
CA GLU A 209 18.88 4.06 3.85
C GLU A 209 20.27 3.51 3.57
#